data_a7c21868b5641b290a48c85461329fa1
#
_entry.id   a7c21868b5641b290a48c85461329fa1
#
_cell.length_a   1.000
_cell.length_b   1.000
_cell.length_c   1.000
_cell.angle_alpha   90.00
_cell.angle_beta   90.00
_cell.angle_gamma   90.00
#
_symmetry.space_group_name_H-M   'P 1'
#
loop_
_entity.id
_entity.type
_entity.pdbx_description
1 polymer ?
#
loop_
_entity_poly.entity_id
_entity_poly.type
_entity_poly.pdbx_seq_one_letter_code
_entity_poly.pdbx_strand_id
1 'polypeptide(L)'
;LVGRRGDHVFRGFSFATQMRRSPGSTIKPLSVYTPALEAGYKPSSILKDEPQSYYDAHNFDGTYQGEVPMYQAVAQSLNLPTVWLLHEIGLQKGYDKAEEFGLPLAKSDKYYGLALGGLEKGVSPLIMAGAYSAFANDGQMYTPHLITKIVDSTGAVIVDNTNKKPKQVISKETADEMTSMLLGTFSNGTAAAANPAGYTIAGKTGTTETNFDATKANDQWMIGYTPDVVISTWMGYEESSKLHYLEGTSGNVVGKVFKSAAEGILPYTSKTGFSVADAYATGGQVVAADQVGNTGNSNGESGNWQDNLNQYGEQAKEGLKNFGDMVKEGVQGIGEAAKDLWRKYQGE
;
A
#
# COMPACT_ATOMS: atom_id res chain seq x y z
N LEU A 1 -8.33 -3.20 18.05
CA LEU A 1 -7.85 -1.84 17.80
C LEU A 1 -6.79 -1.43 18.82
N VAL A 2 -5.67 -0.86 18.33
CA VAL A 2 -4.63 -0.25 19.17
C VAL A 2 -4.62 1.25 18.86
N GLY A 3 -5.04 2.08 19.82
CA GLY A 3 -5.28 3.51 19.59
C GLY A 3 -4.05 4.39 19.67
N ARG A 4 -3.01 3.99 20.41
CA ARG A 4 -1.74 4.72 20.57
C ARG A 4 -0.67 3.88 21.25
N ARG A 5 0.58 4.31 21.14
CA ARG A 5 1.71 3.81 21.94
C ARG A 5 1.77 4.56 23.29
N GLY A 6 2.23 3.88 24.34
CA GLY A 6 2.41 4.44 25.69
C GLY A 6 1.14 4.37 26.53
N ASP A 7 1.06 5.19 27.57
CA ASP A 7 -0.01 5.17 28.55
C ASP A 7 -1.37 5.52 27.92
N HIS A 8 -2.39 4.76 28.34
CA HIS A 8 -3.75 4.98 27.89
C HIS A 8 -4.52 5.81 28.93
N VAL A 9 -5.08 6.92 28.49
CA VAL A 9 -5.95 7.76 29.30
C VAL A 9 -7.40 7.39 28.99
N PHE A 10 -8.22 7.21 30.03
CA PHE A 10 -9.66 6.95 29.88
C PHE A 10 -10.31 8.06 29.04
N ARG A 11 -11.04 7.67 27.97
CA ARG A 11 -11.60 8.57 26.97
C ARG A 11 -10.56 9.41 26.19
N GLY A 12 -9.29 8.98 26.18
CA GLY A 12 -8.24 9.63 25.42
C GLY A 12 -8.45 9.47 23.91
N PHE A 13 -7.74 10.29 23.15
CA PHE A 13 -7.78 10.28 21.68
C PHE A 13 -7.28 8.95 21.11
N SER A 14 -8.04 8.35 20.18
CA SER A 14 -7.68 7.11 19.50
C SER A 14 -7.15 7.40 18.10
N PHE A 15 -5.87 7.19 17.88
CA PHE A 15 -5.26 7.32 16.55
C PHE A 15 -5.81 6.29 15.55
N ALA A 16 -6.30 5.14 16.01
CA ALA A 16 -6.89 4.14 15.13
C ALA A 16 -8.24 4.56 14.52
N THR A 17 -9.02 5.42 15.20
CA THR A 17 -10.39 5.74 14.82
C THR A 17 -10.67 7.23 14.60
N GLN A 18 -10.06 8.10 15.42
CA GLN A 18 -10.35 9.53 15.44
C GLN A 18 -9.33 10.35 14.65
N MET A 19 -8.12 9.82 14.48
CA MET A 19 -7.07 10.47 13.69
C MET A 19 -7.54 10.78 12.27
N ARG A 20 -7.01 11.87 11.72
CA ARG A 20 -7.15 12.26 10.33
C ARG A 20 -5.80 12.67 9.78
N ARG A 21 -5.23 11.81 8.93
CA ARG A 21 -3.91 12.00 8.31
C ARG A 21 -3.99 11.66 6.82
N SER A 22 -3.11 12.25 6.03
CA SER A 22 -2.97 11.89 4.62
C SER A 22 -2.62 10.40 4.47
N PRO A 23 -3.33 9.65 3.62
CA PRO A 23 -3.06 8.23 3.40
C PRO A 23 -1.79 7.99 2.56
N GLY A 24 -1.21 9.02 1.95
CA GLY A 24 -0.14 8.86 0.97
C GLY A 24 -0.53 7.88 -0.13
N SER A 25 0.42 7.09 -0.59
CA SER A 25 0.22 6.11 -1.68
C SER A 25 -0.78 4.98 -1.38
N THR A 26 -1.27 4.83 -0.14
CA THR A 26 -2.32 3.82 0.13
C THR A 26 -3.67 4.19 -0.48
N ILE A 27 -3.85 5.42 -0.96
CA ILE A 27 -5.06 5.83 -1.69
C ILE A 27 -5.08 5.34 -3.14
N LYS A 28 -3.92 5.09 -3.75
CA LYS A 28 -3.78 4.77 -5.19
C LYS A 28 -4.69 3.65 -5.68
N PRO A 29 -4.80 2.50 -4.97
CA PRO A 29 -5.76 1.46 -5.33
C PRO A 29 -7.20 1.94 -5.35
N LEU A 30 -7.58 2.84 -4.45
CA LEU A 30 -8.96 3.28 -4.25
C LEU A 30 -9.39 4.37 -5.24
N SER A 31 -8.49 5.34 -5.51
CA SER A 31 -8.83 6.54 -6.29
C SER A 31 -8.36 6.50 -7.75
N VAL A 32 -7.44 5.59 -8.10
CA VAL A 32 -6.85 5.57 -9.44
C VAL A 32 -6.95 4.20 -10.09
N TYR A 33 -6.35 3.17 -9.50
CA TYR A 33 -6.26 1.87 -10.17
C TYR A 33 -7.60 1.16 -10.27
N THR A 34 -8.44 1.18 -9.23
CA THR A 34 -9.79 0.60 -9.29
C THR A 34 -10.66 1.26 -10.37
N PRO A 35 -10.83 2.59 -10.41
CA PRO A 35 -11.63 3.19 -11.49
C PRO A 35 -10.98 3.04 -12.88
N ALA A 36 -9.68 2.81 -12.97
CA ALA A 36 -9.02 2.46 -14.23
C ALA A 36 -9.39 1.05 -14.71
N LEU A 37 -9.39 0.06 -13.81
CA LEU A 37 -9.84 -1.30 -14.11
C LEU A 37 -11.31 -1.29 -14.58
N GLU A 38 -12.19 -0.56 -13.89
CA GLU A 38 -13.59 -0.37 -14.30
C GLU A 38 -13.74 0.35 -15.65
N ALA A 39 -12.75 1.17 -16.03
CA ALA A 39 -12.69 1.82 -17.34
C ALA A 39 -12.09 0.93 -18.46
N GLY A 40 -11.74 -0.33 -18.14
CA GLY A 40 -11.25 -1.33 -19.09
C GLY A 40 -9.73 -1.48 -19.15
N TYR A 41 -8.95 -0.76 -18.32
CA TYR A 41 -7.54 -1.07 -18.13
C TYR A 41 -7.37 -2.46 -17.50
N LYS A 42 -6.24 -3.09 -17.74
CA LYS A 42 -5.90 -4.41 -17.19
C LYS A 42 -4.59 -4.32 -16.42
N PRO A 43 -4.30 -5.25 -15.51
CA PRO A 43 -3.01 -5.26 -14.79
C PRO A 43 -1.79 -5.21 -15.72
N SER A 44 -1.88 -5.76 -16.92
CA SER A 44 -0.83 -5.71 -17.96
C SER A 44 -0.81 -4.42 -18.80
N SER A 45 -1.76 -3.51 -18.63
CA SER A 45 -1.80 -2.23 -19.38
C SER A 45 -0.55 -1.42 -19.13
N ILE A 46 0.02 -0.86 -20.20
CA ILE A 46 1.20 -0.02 -20.15
C ILE A 46 0.81 1.40 -19.76
N LEU A 47 1.46 1.94 -18.75
CA LEU A 47 1.28 3.29 -18.24
C LEU A 47 2.53 4.13 -18.56
N LYS A 48 2.38 5.45 -18.62
CA LYS A 48 3.50 6.37 -18.82
C LYS A 48 4.15 6.75 -17.49
N ASP A 49 5.42 6.45 -17.38
CA ASP A 49 6.27 6.81 -16.23
C ASP A 49 7.24 7.91 -16.67
N GLU A 50 6.71 9.11 -16.86
CA GLU A 50 7.44 10.30 -17.29
C GLU A 50 6.83 11.56 -16.66
N PRO A 51 7.60 12.67 -16.51
CA PRO A 51 7.08 13.93 -15.97
C PRO A 51 5.90 14.47 -16.79
N GLN A 52 4.88 14.99 -16.08
CA GLN A 52 3.65 15.52 -16.69
C GLN A 52 3.61 17.03 -16.59
N SER A 53 3.11 17.71 -17.63
CA SER A 53 3.02 19.18 -17.65
C SER A 53 1.87 19.76 -16.82
N TYR A 54 0.87 18.94 -16.49
CA TYR A 54 -0.35 19.37 -15.80
C TYR A 54 -0.31 19.16 -14.27
N TYR A 55 0.70 18.44 -13.75
CA TYR A 55 0.90 18.28 -12.32
C TYR A 55 2.37 17.94 -12.03
N ASP A 56 2.98 18.69 -11.14
CA ASP A 56 4.35 18.48 -10.72
C ASP A 56 4.43 17.31 -9.73
N ALA A 57 4.84 16.15 -10.22
CA ALA A 57 5.07 14.94 -9.45
C ALA A 57 6.39 14.30 -9.87
N HIS A 58 6.94 13.50 -8.99
CA HIS A 58 8.14 12.70 -9.25
C HIS A 58 8.05 11.36 -8.50
N ASN A 59 8.75 10.35 -9.00
CA ASN A 59 8.92 9.10 -8.26
C ASN A 59 9.83 9.31 -7.07
N PHE A 60 9.71 8.47 -6.04
CA PHE A 60 10.44 8.61 -4.78
C PHE A 60 11.97 8.64 -4.95
N ASP A 61 12.49 7.89 -5.91
CA ASP A 61 13.91 7.82 -6.24
C ASP A 61 14.37 8.88 -7.26
N GLY A 62 13.44 9.72 -7.74
CA GLY A 62 13.70 10.75 -8.75
C GLY A 62 13.94 10.21 -10.17
N THR A 63 13.76 8.90 -10.40
CA THR A 63 13.92 8.25 -11.71
C THR A 63 12.58 7.96 -12.37
N TYR A 64 12.60 7.67 -13.67
CA TYR A 64 11.44 7.22 -14.44
C TYR A 64 11.86 6.29 -15.58
N GLN A 65 10.96 5.38 -15.98
CA GLN A 65 11.26 4.29 -16.90
C GLN A 65 10.67 4.51 -18.32
N GLY A 66 9.92 5.60 -18.52
CA GLY A 66 9.18 5.89 -19.75
C GLY A 66 7.86 5.14 -19.82
N GLU A 67 7.90 3.84 -19.87
CA GLU A 67 6.72 2.95 -19.89
C GLU A 67 6.84 1.83 -18.87
N VAL A 68 5.72 1.52 -18.18
CA VAL A 68 5.69 0.50 -17.14
C VAL A 68 4.32 -0.21 -17.11
N PRO A 69 4.27 -1.54 -16.96
CA PRO A 69 2.99 -2.23 -16.77
C PRO A 69 2.33 -1.82 -15.44
N MET A 70 0.99 -1.75 -15.44
CA MET A 70 0.22 -1.27 -14.29
C MET A 70 0.51 -2.08 -13.02
N TYR A 71 0.62 -3.42 -13.10
CA TYR A 71 0.95 -4.25 -11.94
C TYR A 71 2.30 -3.89 -11.30
N GLN A 72 3.29 -3.53 -12.12
CA GLN A 72 4.60 -3.09 -11.65
C GLN A 72 4.52 -1.70 -11.01
N ALA A 73 3.79 -0.76 -11.64
CA ALA A 73 3.57 0.58 -11.08
C ALA A 73 2.87 0.52 -9.70
N VAL A 74 1.92 -0.41 -9.51
CA VAL A 74 1.25 -0.67 -8.22
C VAL A 74 2.24 -1.18 -7.18
N ALA A 75 3.00 -2.23 -7.50
CA ALA A 75 3.90 -2.90 -6.57
C ALA A 75 5.06 -2.00 -6.15
N GLN A 76 5.64 -1.24 -7.08
CA GLN A 76 6.71 -0.28 -6.84
C GLN A 76 6.19 1.08 -6.34
N SER A 77 4.87 1.27 -6.32
CA SER A 77 4.24 2.51 -5.84
C SER A 77 4.67 3.76 -6.62
N LEU A 78 4.89 3.67 -7.93
CA LEU A 78 5.32 4.78 -8.76
C LEU A 78 4.29 5.90 -8.75
N ASN A 79 4.75 7.16 -8.73
CA ASN A 79 3.89 8.33 -8.66
C ASN A 79 3.48 8.83 -10.05
N LEU A 80 4.45 8.96 -10.96
CA LEU A 80 4.22 9.50 -12.30
C LEU A 80 3.16 8.72 -13.08
N PRO A 81 3.23 7.36 -13.20
CA PRO A 81 2.21 6.61 -13.92
C PRO A 81 0.86 6.63 -13.22
N THR A 82 0.82 6.81 -11.89
CA THR A 82 -0.45 6.94 -11.16
C THR A 82 -1.14 8.26 -11.48
N VAL A 83 -0.40 9.37 -11.49
CA VAL A 83 -0.95 10.70 -11.86
C VAL A 83 -1.38 10.73 -13.31
N TRP A 84 -0.57 10.17 -14.21
CA TRP A 84 -0.92 10.03 -15.61
C TRP A 84 -2.23 9.24 -15.80
N LEU A 85 -2.36 8.10 -15.12
CA LEU A 85 -3.55 7.26 -15.23
C LEU A 85 -4.82 7.97 -14.72
N LEU A 86 -4.71 8.73 -13.60
CA LEU A 86 -5.83 9.54 -13.11
C LEU A 86 -6.25 10.60 -14.14
N HIS A 87 -5.29 11.18 -14.87
CA HIS A 87 -5.58 12.13 -15.95
C HIS A 87 -6.36 11.42 -17.10
N GLU A 88 -5.90 10.27 -17.54
CA GLU A 88 -6.51 9.50 -18.64
C GLU A 88 -7.95 9.05 -18.34
N ILE A 89 -8.19 8.55 -17.14
CA ILE A 89 -9.53 8.10 -16.73
C ILE A 89 -10.47 9.25 -16.36
N GLY A 90 -9.90 10.41 -16.04
CA GLY A 90 -10.61 11.61 -15.59
C GLY A 90 -10.72 11.72 -14.08
N LEU A 91 -10.32 12.88 -13.57
CA LEU A 91 -10.26 13.23 -12.14
C LEU A 91 -11.56 12.97 -11.38
N GLN A 92 -12.74 13.23 -12.02
CA GLN A 92 -14.05 12.99 -11.40
C GLN A 92 -14.25 11.53 -11.04
N LYS A 93 -13.90 10.61 -11.94
CA LYS A 93 -14.07 9.16 -11.68
C LYS A 93 -13.23 8.71 -10.48
N GLY A 94 -11.98 9.21 -10.37
CA GLY A 94 -11.12 8.90 -9.23
C GLY A 94 -11.68 9.45 -7.91
N TYR A 95 -12.20 10.67 -7.94
CA TYR A 95 -12.83 11.32 -6.79
C TYR A 95 -14.07 10.53 -6.33
N ASP A 96 -15.01 10.26 -7.24
CA ASP A 96 -16.27 9.55 -6.93
C ASP A 96 -15.98 8.15 -6.40
N LYS A 97 -15.03 7.42 -7.00
CA LYS A 97 -14.67 6.08 -6.54
C LYS A 97 -14.07 6.10 -5.13
N ALA A 98 -13.22 7.07 -4.81
CA ALA A 98 -12.69 7.20 -3.45
C ALA A 98 -13.80 7.51 -2.42
N GLU A 99 -14.82 8.33 -2.78
CA GLU A 99 -16.02 8.52 -1.94
C GLU A 99 -16.83 7.22 -1.79
N GLU A 100 -16.98 6.43 -2.85
CA GLU A 100 -17.67 5.12 -2.79
C GLU A 100 -17.01 4.15 -1.82
N PHE A 101 -15.68 4.17 -1.70
CA PHE A 101 -14.89 3.44 -0.69
C PHE A 101 -14.99 4.05 0.71
N GLY A 102 -15.76 5.11 0.90
CA GLY A 102 -16.03 5.72 2.21
C GLY A 102 -14.95 6.68 2.70
N LEU A 103 -14.10 7.19 1.83
CA LEU A 103 -13.13 8.22 2.20
C LEU A 103 -13.83 9.56 2.41
N PRO A 104 -13.52 10.31 3.49
CA PRO A 104 -14.16 11.59 3.80
C PRO A 104 -13.54 12.74 3.00
N LEU A 105 -13.78 12.76 1.69
CA LEU A 105 -13.23 13.77 0.80
C LEU A 105 -13.85 15.15 1.01
N ALA A 106 -13.08 16.20 0.75
CA ALA A 106 -13.54 17.57 0.59
C ALA A 106 -13.64 17.93 -0.90
N LYS A 107 -14.41 18.94 -1.25
CA LYS A 107 -14.49 19.40 -2.65
C LYS A 107 -13.14 19.89 -3.20
N SER A 108 -12.29 20.41 -2.33
CA SER A 108 -10.90 20.80 -2.62
C SER A 108 -9.99 19.63 -2.99
N ASP A 109 -10.33 18.39 -2.60
CA ASP A 109 -9.55 17.19 -2.91
C ASP A 109 -9.69 16.76 -4.39
N LYS A 110 -10.55 17.45 -5.14
CA LYS A 110 -10.73 17.19 -6.57
C LYS A 110 -9.63 17.88 -7.39
N TYR A 111 -8.42 17.33 -7.27
CA TYR A 111 -7.22 17.73 -8.03
C TYR A 111 -6.26 16.51 -8.16
N TYR A 112 -5.21 16.61 -8.97
CA TYR A 112 -4.33 15.46 -9.23
C TYR A 112 -3.56 14.95 -8.01
N GLY A 113 -3.37 15.76 -6.97
CA GLY A 113 -2.83 15.32 -5.70
C GLY A 113 -3.65 14.23 -5.00
N LEU A 114 -4.94 14.07 -5.37
CA LEU A 114 -5.76 12.93 -4.96
C LEU A 114 -5.07 11.59 -5.26
N ALA A 115 -4.39 11.48 -6.40
CA ALA A 115 -3.65 10.27 -6.78
C ALA A 115 -2.56 9.88 -5.78
N LEU A 116 -2.04 10.86 -5.03
CA LEU A 116 -0.91 10.69 -4.11
C LEU A 116 -1.29 10.84 -2.63
N GLY A 117 -2.59 11.00 -2.34
CA GLY A 117 -3.10 11.11 -0.98
C GLY A 117 -3.15 12.53 -0.42
N GLY A 118 -3.06 13.55 -1.27
CA GLY A 118 -3.23 14.94 -0.88
C GLY A 118 -4.68 15.24 -0.52
N LEU A 119 -5.10 14.93 0.71
CA LEU A 119 -6.45 15.11 1.21
C LEU A 119 -6.51 16.20 2.29
N GLU A 120 -7.51 17.08 2.21
CA GLU A 120 -7.76 18.12 3.20
C GLU A 120 -8.10 17.53 4.57
N LYS A 121 -9.05 16.59 4.60
CA LYS A 121 -9.51 15.97 5.86
C LYS A 121 -8.65 14.79 6.31
N GLY A 122 -8.07 14.05 5.38
CA GLY A 122 -7.34 12.83 5.67
C GLY A 122 -8.22 11.66 6.15
N VAL A 123 -7.57 10.57 6.53
CA VAL A 123 -8.19 9.29 6.91
C VAL A 123 -7.67 8.76 8.24
N SER A 124 -8.30 7.69 8.75
CA SER A 124 -7.83 6.92 9.91
C SER A 124 -7.53 5.48 9.50
N PRO A 125 -6.75 4.71 10.31
CA PRO A 125 -6.56 3.28 10.08
C PRO A 125 -7.86 2.50 9.94
N LEU A 126 -8.90 2.84 10.71
CA LEU A 126 -10.20 2.18 10.62
C LEU A 126 -10.89 2.45 9.27
N ILE A 127 -10.85 3.70 8.77
CA ILE A 127 -11.41 4.04 7.45
C ILE A 127 -10.70 3.24 6.36
N MET A 128 -9.37 3.22 6.39
CA MET A 128 -8.59 2.51 5.38
C MET A 128 -8.79 0.98 5.45
N ALA A 129 -8.88 0.41 6.65
CA ALA A 129 -9.22 -1.01 6.81
C ALA A 129 -10.60 -1.32 6.23
N GLY A 130 -11.58 -0.44 6.45
CA GLY A 130 -12.92 -0.55 5.85
C GLY A 130 -12.88 -0.52 4.32
N ALA A 131 -12.17 0.45 3.73
CA ALA A 131 -12.04 0.57 2.28
C ALA A 131 -11.37 -0.66 1.64
N TYR A 132 -10.24 -1.12 2.21
CA TYR A 132 -9.51 -2.29 1.71
C TYR A 132 -10.25 -3.62 1.91
N SER A 133 -11.24 -3.67 2.83
CA SER A 133 -12.07 -4.86 3.01
C SER A 133 -12.85 -5.23 1.74
N ALA A 134 -13.12 -4.28 0.86
CA ALA A 134 -13.75 -4.57 -0.43
C ALA A 134 -12.90 -5.48 -1.31
N PHE A 135 -11.57 -5.29 -1.33
CA PHE A 135 -10.66 -6.15 -2.08
C PHE A 135 -10.58 -7.56 -1.48
N ALA A 136 -10.65 -7.68 -0.15
CA ALA A 136 -10.62 -8.96 0.56
C ALA A 136 -11.94 -9.74 0.49
N ASN A 137 -13.04 -9.11 0.07
CA ASN A 137 -14.40 -9.64 0.18
C ASN A 137 -15.21 -9.46 -1.12
N ASP A 138 -14.66 -9.91 -2.24
CA ASP A 138 -15.35 -9.95 -3.56
C ASP A 138 -16.00 -8.60 -3.96
N GLY A 139 -15.39 -7.49 -3.60
CA GLY A 139 -15.86 -6.13 -3.88
C GLY A 139 -16.88 -5.58 -2.89
N GLN A 140 -17.16 -6.29 -1.82
CA GLN A 140 -18.15 -5.93 -0.80
C GLN A 140 -17.49 -5.29 0.43
N MET A 141 -17.97 -4.12 0.82
CA MET A 141 -17.48 -3.36 1.96
C MET A 141 -18.52 -3.27 3.07
N TYR A 142 -18.11 -3.62 4.30
CA TYR A 142 -18.88 -3.35 5.50
C TYR A 142 -18.50 -2.00 6.10
N THR A 143 -19.49 -1.27 6.63
CA THR A 143 -19.21 -0.13 7.50
C THR A 143 -18.59 -0.65 8.80
N PRO A 144 -17.35 -0.25 9.15
CA PRO A 144 -16.69 -0.73 10.36
C PRO A 144 -17.50 -0.39 11.61
N HIS A 145 -17.70 -1.36 12.50
CA HIS A 145 -18.33 -1.18 13.79
C HIS A 145 -17.67 -2.08 14.84
N LEU A 146 -17.69 -1.65 16.10
CA LEU A 146 -17.08 -2.36 17.23
C LEU A 146 -18.09 -3.12 18.07
N ILE A 147 -19.37 -2.71 17.97
CA ILE A 147 -20.46 -3.27 18.77
C ILE A 147 -21.37 -4.03 17.81
N THR A 148 -21.53 -5.32 18.00
CA THR A 148 -22.40 -6.16 17.22
C THR A 148 -23.85 -6.08 17.72
N LYS A 149 -24.04 -6.11 19.06
CA LYS A 149 -25.37 -6.06 19.66
C LYS A 149 -25.31 -5.50 21.08
N ILE A 150 -26.30 -4.70 21.44
CA ILE A 150 -26.56 -4.26 22.81
C ILE A 150 -28.00 -4.65 23.18
N VAL A 151 -28.16 -5.30 24.32
CA VAL A 151 -29.47 -5.60 24.91
C VAL A 151 -29.53 -5.00 26.32
N ASP A 152 -30.68 -4.53 26.74
CA ASP A 152 -30.89 -4.06 28.12
C ASP A 152 -31.13 -5.21 29.10
N SER A 153 -31.37 -4.87 30.36
CA SER A 153 -31.62 -5.85 31.42
C SER A 153 -32.95 -6.61 31.30
N THR A 154 -33.86 -6.15 30.44
CA THR A 154 -35.14 -6.81 30.13
C THR A 154 -35.04 -7.72 28.90
N GLY A 155 -33.90 -7.73 28.20
CA GLY A 155 -33.70 -8.45 26.94
C GLY A 155 -34.11 -7.66 25.69
N ALA A 156 -34.56 -6.41 25.84
CA ALA A 156 -34.86 -5.56 24.70
C ALA A 156 -33.61 -5.15 23.94
N VAL A 157 -33.62 -5.21 22.61
CA VAL A 157 -32.50 -4.89 21.76
C VAL A 157 -32.41 -3.39 21.58
N ILE A 158 -31.31 -2.78 22.06
CA ILE A 158 -31.01 -1.35 21.91
C ILE A 158 -30.22 -1.08 20.63
N VAL A 159 -29.25 -1.95 20.29
CA VAL A 159 -28.44 -1.87 19.09
C VAL A 159 -28.33 -3.27 18.48
N ASP A 160 -28.56 -3.38 17.17
CA ASP A 160 -28.31 -4.61 16.41
C ASP A 160 -27.58 -4.28 15.11
N ASN A 161 -26.32 -4.66 15.04
CA ASN A 161 -25.46 -4.56 13.86
C ASN A 161 -25.20 -5.95 13.22
N THR A 162 -25.80 -7.02 13.73
CA THR A 162 -25.56 -8.39 13.26
C THR A 162 -26.08 -8.63 11.84
N ASN A 163 -27.09 -7.87 11.42
CA ASN A 163 -27.76 -8.02 10.12
C ASN A 163 -27.40 -6.92 9.11
N LYS A 164 -26.36 -6.12 9.39
CA LYS A 164 -25.91 -5.11 8.41
C LYS A 164 -25.39 -5.80 7.16
N LYS A 165 -26.02 -5.49 6.01
CA LYS A 165 -25.57 -5.98 4.72
C LYS A 165 -24.35 -5.19 4.23
N PRO A 166 -23.40 -5.84 3.58
CA PRO A 166 -22.30 -5.13 2.91
C PRO A 166 -22.85 -4.31 1.73
N LYS A 167 -22.11 -3.26 1.39
CA LYS A 167 -22.31 -2.49 0.17
C LYS A 167 -21.37 -3.03 -0.91
N GLN A 168 -21.91 -3.41 -2.07
CA GLN A 168 -21.09 -3.69 -3.24
C GLN A 168 -20.50 -2.36 -3.76
N VAL A 169 -19.18 -2.20 -3.72
CA VAL A 169 -18.46 -0.99 -4.16
C VAL A 169 -17.80 -1.20 -5.51
N ILE A 170 -17.33 -2.44 -5.78
CA ILE A 170 -16.72 -2.85 -7.04
C ILE A 170 -17.16 -4.27 -7.38
N SER A 171 -17.02 -4.69 -8.63
CA SER A 171 -17.26 -6.08 -9.02
C SER A 171 -16.21 -7.03 -8.39
N LYS A 172 -16.56 -8.32 -8.28
CA LYS A 172 -15.57 -9.34 -7.90
C LYS A 172 -14.40 -9.38 -8.87
N GLU A 173 -14.63 -9.25 -10.17
CA GLU A 173 -13.59 -9.23 -11.20
C GLU A 173 -12.59 -8.07 -10.92
N THR A 174 -13.09 -6.87 -10.67
CA THR A 174 -12.24 -5.71 -10.32
C THR A 174 -11.47 -5.93 -9.02
N ALA A 175 -12.09 -6.59 -8.01
CA ALA A 175 -11.42 -6.94 -6.76
C ALA A 175 -10.29 -7.96 -6.98
N ASP A 176 -10.52 -8.96 -7.82
CA ASP A 176 -9.53 -9.98 -8.20
C ASP A 176 -8.37 -9.36 -9.00
N GLU A 177 -8.65 -8.50 -9.98
CA GLU A 177 -7.63 -7.77 -10.74
C GLU A 177 -6.77 -6.90 -9.83
N MET A 178 -7.39 -6.15 -8.92
CA MET A 178 -6.65 -5.32 -7.95
C MET A 178 -5.84 -6.18 -6.97
N THR A 179 -6.41 -7.26 -6.46
CA THR A 179 -5.71 -8.18 -5.55
C THR A 179 -4.48 -8.80 -6.20
N SER A 180 -4.58 -9.22 -7.48
CA SER A 180 -3.44 -9.78 -8.20
C SER A 180 -2.25 -8.79 -8.26
N MET A 181 -2.51 -7.51 -8.45
CA MET A 181 -1.47 -6.47 -8.43
C MET A 181 -0.95 -6.18 -7.03
N LEU A 182 -1.83 -6.16 -6.02
CA LEU A 182 -1.48 -5.87 -4.63
C LEU A 182 -0.69 -7.00 -3.96
N LEU A 183 -0.80 -8.25 -4.44
CA LEU A 183 0.09 -9.35 -4.06
C LEU A 183 1.54 -9.02 -4.42
N GLY A 184 1.78 -8.42 -5.58
CA GLY A 184 3.11 -7.98 -6.04
C GLY A 184 3.79 -6.99 -5.10
N THR A 185 3.03 -6.21 -4.33
CA THR A 185 3.59 -5.27 -3.34
C THR A 185 4.38 -6.00 -2.24
N PHE A 186 3.90 -7.16 -1.79
CA PHE A 186 4.54 -7.96 -0.74
C PHE A 186 5.52 -9.02 -1.28
N SER A 187 5.37 -9.45 -2.53
CA SER A 187 6.29 -10.42 -3.14
C SER A 187 7.54 -9.75 -3.73
N ASN A 188 7.37 -8.65 -4.48
CA ASN A 188 8.42 -8.02 -5.29
C ASN A 188 8.51 -6.50 -5.10
N GLY A 189 7.59 -5.90 -4.33
CA GLY A 189 7.43 -4.45 -4.25
C GLY A 189 7.85 -3.85 -2.91
N THR A 190 7.28 -2.68 -2.62
CA THR A 190 7.65 -1.81 -1.50
C THR A 190 7.40 -2.42 -0.12
N ALA A 191 6.63 -3.51 0.02
CA ALA A 191 6.36 -4.20 1.27
C ALA A 191 7.08 -5.55 1.40
N ALA A 192 7.97 -5.94 0.49
CA ALA A 192 8.60 -7.26 0.49
C ALA A 192 9.32 -7.59 1.82
N ALA A 193 9.99 -6.62 2.43
CA ALA A 193 10.66 -6.80 3.73
C ALA A 193 9.68 -7.00 4.91
N ALA A 194 8.42 -6.58 4.74
CA ALA A 194 7.37 -6.68 5.74
C ALA A 194 6.46 -7.91 5.55
N ASN A 195 6.77 -8.78 4.59
CA ASN A 195 5.98 -9.98 4.35
C ASN A 195 6.08 -10.94 5.56
N PRO A 196 4.94 -11.33 6.20
CA PRO A 196 4.96 -12.26 7.33
C PRO A 196 5.32 -13.67 6.85
N ALA A 197 6.12 -14.36 7.65
CA ALA A 197 6.62 -15.69 7.29
C ALA A 197 5.49 -16.72 7.19
N GLY A 198 5.43 -17.44 6.07
CA GLY A 198 4.45 -18.52 5.85
C GLY A 198 3.05 -18.05 5.48
N TYR A 199 2.88 -16.77 5.14
CA TYR A 199 1.60 -16.22 4.71
C TYR A 199 1.75 -15.44 3.41
N THR A 200 0.69 -15.45 2.60
CA THR A 200 0.54 -14.61 1.41
C THR A 200 -0.32 -13.40 1.76
N ILE A 201 0.18 -12.20 1.48
CA ILE A 201 -0.48 -10.93 1.79
C ILE A 201 -0.60 -10.10 0.52
N ALA A 202 -1.76 -9.51 0.30
CA ALA A 202 -1.95 -8.43 -0.64
C ALA A 202 -2.04 -7.09 0.10
N GLY A 203 -1.58 -5.99 -0.48
CA GLY A 203 -1.69 -4.70 0.21
C GLY A 203 -0.87 -3.57 -0.39
N LYS A 204 -0.70 -2.49 0.36
CA LYS A 204 -0.07 -1.26 -0.11
C LYS A 204 0.66 -0.52 1.01
N THR A 205 1.80 0.06 0.67
CA THR A 205 2.54 1.01 1.50
C THR A 205 2.12 2.44 1.18
N GLY A 206 2.29 3.34 2.13
CA GLY A 206 2.11 4.78 1.94
C GLY A 206 3.07 5.57 2.80
N THR A 207 3.59 6.65 2.25
CA THR A 207 4.46 7.60 2.94
C THR A 207 4.01 9.00 2.56
N THR A 208 4.02 9.93 3.51
CA THR A 208 3.88 11.37 3.26
C THR A 208 5.14 12.08 3.72
N GLU A 209 5.63 13.00 2.90
CA GLU A 209 6.82 13.77 3.17
C GLU A 209 6.54 14.90 4.17
N THR A 210 7.58 15.37 4.87
CA THR A 210 7.47 16.57 5.69
C THR A 210 7.55 17.81 4.80
N ASN A 211 6.98 18.93 5.29
CA ASN A 211 7.03 20.21 4.60
C ASN A 211 8.39 20.94 4.72
N PHE A 212 9.31 20.41 5.51
CA PHE A 212 10.62 21.02 5.75
C PHE A 212 11.80 20.19 5.19
N ASP A 213 11.59 18.91 4.88
CA ASP A 213 12.60 18.01 4.31
C ASP A 213 11.89 16.84 3.63
N ALA A 214 11.91 16.77 2.30
CA ALA A 214 11.28 15.71 1.52
C ALA A 214 11.90 14.31 1.74
N THR A 215 13.09 14.22 2.34
CA THR A 215 13.69 12.93 2.72
C THR A 215 13.13 12.36 4.03
N LYS A 216 12.32 13.13 4.75
CA LYS A 216 11.71 12.78 6.03
C LYS A 216 10.20 12.57 5.86
N ALA A 217 9.63 11.69 6.66
CA ALA A 217 8.22 11.36 6.57
C ALA A 217 7.43 11.89 7.77
N ASN A 218 6.22 12.41 7.47
CA ASN A 218 5.18 12.70 8.46
C ASN A 218 4.44 11.44 8.88
N ASP A 219 4.02 10.66 7.87
CA ASP A 219 3.19 9.49 8.02
C ASP A 219 3.79 8.32 7.28
N GLN A 220 3.76 7.17 7.91
CA GLN A 220 4.06 5.89 7.27
C GLN A 220 2.88 4.95 7.48
N TRP A 221 2.41 4.37 6.37
CA TRP A 221 1.27 3.48 6.31
C TRP A 221 1.66 2.13 5.76
N MET A 222 1.06 1.09 6.31
CA MET A 222 1.04 -0.23 5.70
C MET A 222 -0.33 -0.85 5.90
N ILE A 223 -0.98 -1.22 4.80
CA ILE A 223 -2.25 -1.92 4.79
C ILE A 223 -2.02 -3.22 4.07
N GLY A 224 -2.28 -4.32 4.75
CA GLY A 224 -2.22 -5.65 4.17
C GLY A 224 -3.47 -6.44 4.51
N TYR A 225 -3.82 -7.39 3.67
CA TYR A 225 -4.98 -8.24 3.88
C TYR A 225 -4.76 -9.66 3.34
N THR A 226 -5.53 -10.55 3.93
CA THR A 226 -5.88 -11.87 3.39
C THR A 226 -7.38 -11.90 3.14
N PRO A 227 -7.96 -12.95 2.54
CA PRO A 227 -9.43 -13.09 2.46
C PRO A 227 -10.13 -13.08 3.83
N ASP A 228 -9.40 -13.35 4.92
CA ASP A 228 -9.96 -13.46 6.27
C ASP A 228 -9.88 -12.16 7.09
N VAL A 229 -8.90 -11.28 6.82
CA VAL A 229 -8.61 -10.12 7.68
C VAL A 229 -7.90 -9.01 6.93
N VAL A 230 -8.21 -7.77 7.29
CA VAL A 230 -7.47 -6.56 6.88
C VAL A 230 -6.75 -5.96 8.08
N ILE A 231 -5.45 -5.71 7.93
CA ILE A 231 -4.59 -5.10 8.95
C ILE A 231 -4.11 -3.75 8.42
N SER A 232 -4.57 -2.66 9.03
CA SER A 232 -4.14 -1.30 8.70
C SER A 232 -3.28 -0.74 9.82
N THR A 233 -2.05 -0.40 9.49
CA THR A 233 -1.05 0.11 10.44
C THR A 233 -0.60 1.50 10.00
N TRP A 234 -0.55 2.42 10.95
CA TRP A 234 -0.02 3.77 10.79
C TRP A 234 1.05 4.05 11.84
N MET A 235 2.07 4.77 11.44
CA MET A 235 3.09 5.32 12.32
C MET A 235 3.33 6.79 11.98
N GLY A 236 3.43 7.62 12.99
CA GLY A 236 3.68 9.05 12.88
C GLY A 236 3.71 9.72 14.24
N TYR A 237 4.02 11.00 14.23
CA TYR A 237 3.87 11.87 15.39
C TYR A 237 2.52 12.59 15.32
N GLU A 238 1.97 12.95 16.47
CA GLU A 238 0.74 13.77 16.55
C GLU A 238 0.93 15.09 15.80
N GLU A 239 2.08 15.73 16.03
CA GLU A 239 2.54 16.90 15.27
C GLU A 239 3.96 16.66 14.77
N SER A 240 4.15 16.74 13.46
CA SER A 240 5.48 16.65 12.86
C SER A 240 6.23 17.97 13.00
N SER A 241 7.51 17.88 13.28
CA SER A 241 8.42 19.04 13.42
C SER A 241 9.84 18.61 13.06
N LYS A 242 10.78 19.57 13.04
CA LYS A 242 12.22 19.26 12.82
C LYS A 242 12.83 18.31 13.86
N LEU A 243 12.13 18.06 14.99
CA LEU A 243 12.52 17.12 16.04
C LEU A 243 11.65 15.87 16.08
N HIS A 244 10.49 15.89 15.41
CA HIS A 244 9.48 14.84 15.41
C HIS A 244 9.10 14.47 13.97
N TYR A 245 9.83 13.57 13.36
CA TYR A 245 9.61 13.03 12.01
C TYR A 245 10.01 11.55 11.97
N LEU A 246 9.65 10.87 10.91
CA LEU A 246 10.06 9.49 10.66
C LEU A 246 11.17 9.46 9.61
N GLU A 247 12.09 8.52 9.79
CA GLU A 247 13.14 8.20 8.80
C GLU A 247 12.86 6.86 8.13
N GLY A 248 13.51 6.63 6.99
CA GLY A 248 13.40 5.38 6.24
C GLY A 248 12.06 5.21 5.52
N THR A 249 11.91 4.09 4.84
CA THR A 249 10.73 3.77 4.04
C THR A 249 9.65 3.07 4.86
N SER A 250 8.39 3.20 4.45
CA SER A 250 7.28 2.50 5.11
C SER A 250 7.48 0.97 5.15
N GLY A 251 8.07 0.36 4.12
CA GLY A 251 8.39 -1.07 4.11
C GLY A 251 9.36 -1.49 5.22
N ASN A 252 10.33 -0.63 5.54
CA ASN A 252 11.40 -0.94 6.50
C ASN A 252 11.11 -0.48 7.93
N VAL A 253 10.18 0.44 8.14
CA VAL A 253 9.90 1.03 9.47
C VAL A 253 8.52 0.57 9.97
N VAL A 254 7.42 1.16 9.47
CA VAL A 254 6.08 0.70 9.87
C VAL A 254 5.83 -0.75 9.47
N GLY A 255 6.50 -1.22 8.40
CA GLY A 255 6.47 -2.60 7.95
C GLY A 255 6.88 -3.62 9.01
N LYS A 256 7.85 -3.28 9.88
CA LYS A 256 8.22 -4.16 11.01
C LYS A 256 7.09 -4.30 12.02
N VAL A 257 6.39 -3.20 12.31
CA VAL A 257 5.23 -3.22 13.21
C VAL A 257 4.09 -4.01 12.59
N PHE A 258 3.80 -3.77 11.30
CA PHE A 258 2.81 -4.53 10.54
C PHE A 258 3.13 -6.04 10.56
N LYS A 259 4.36 -6.43 10.22
CA LYS A 259 4.80 -7.82 10.20
C LYS A 259 4.59 -8.50 11.53
N SER A 260 5.04 -7.88 12.62
CA SER A 260 4.86 -8.42 13.98
C SER A 260 3.38 -8.57 14.36
N ALA A 261 2.54 -7.59 14.01
CA ALA A 261 1.10 -7.66 14.23
C ALA A 261 0.45 -8.77 13.39
N ALA A 262 0.81 -8.86 12.10
CA ALA A 262 0.30 -9.90 11.19
C ALA A 262 0.69 -11.31 11.68
N GLU A 263 1.94 -11.53 12.05
CA GLU A 263 2.42 -12.82 12.60
C GLU A 263 1.70 -13.19 13.91
N GLY A 264 1.24 -12.20 14.68
CA GLY A 264 0.43 -12.43 15.87
C GLY A 264 -1.07 -12.66 15.59
N ILE A 265 -1.62 -12.18 14.49
CA ILE A 265 -3.04 -12.25 14.13
C ILE A 265 -3.36 -13.44 13.22
N LEU A 266 -2.56 -13.63 12.16
CA LEU A 266 -2.83 -14.60 11.10
C LEU A 266 -2.95 -16.08 11.56
N PRO A 267 -2.24 -16.55 12.60
CA PRO A 267 -2.45 -17.90 13.13
C PRO A 267 -3.88 -18.19 13.58
N TYR A 268 -4.64 -17.15 13.93
CA TYR A 268 -6.02 -17.27 14.43
C TYR A 268 -7.09 -17.05 13.36
N THR A 269 -6.70 -16.89 12.09
CA THR A 269 -7.62 -16.77 10.94
C THR A 269 -7.89 -18.15 10.32
N SER A 270 -8.88 -18.22 9.42
CA SER A 270 -9.23 -19.43 8.67
C SER A 270 -8.12 -19.88 7.69
N LYS A 271 -7.14 -19.02 7.42
CA LYS A 271 -6.06 -19.21 6.45
C LYS A 271 -6.56 -19.47 5.03
N THR A 272 -7.64 -18.80 4.66
CA THR A 272 -8.21 -18.84 3.32
C THR A 272 -7.19 -18.32 2.32
N GLY A 273 -6.94 -19.09 1.26
CA GLY A 273 -6.07 -18.68 0.15
C GLY A 273 -6.75 -17.63 -0.74
N PHE A 274 -5.95 -16.82 -1.42
CA PHE A 274 -6.47 -15.94 -2.47
C PHE A 274 -6.99 -16.76 -3.66
N SER A 275 -8.04 -16.27 -4.31
CA SER A 275 -8.61 -16.86 -5.53
C SER A 275 -7.73 -16.63 -6.77
N VAL A 276 -6.87 -15.60 -6.74
CA VAL A 276 -6.05 -15.15 -7.85
C VAL A 276 -4.57 -15.20 -7.53
N ALA A 277 -3.76 -15.37 -8.58
CA ALA A 277 -2.31 -15.37 -8.48
C ALA A 277 -1.73 -13.94 -8.53
N ASP A 278 -0.49 -13.81 -8.10
CA ASP A 278 0.31 -12.59 -8.19
C ASP A 278 0.55 -12.21 -9.66
N ALA A 279 0.24 -10.97 -10.01
CA ALA A 279 0.43 -10.40 -11.34
C ALA A 279 1.89 -10.43 -11.81
N TYR A 280 2.86 -10.38 -10.90
CA TYR A 280 4.28 -10.57 -11.25
C TYR A 280 4.57 -11.98 -11.75
N ALA A 281 3.95 -13.00 -11.16
CA ALA A 281 4.12 -14.38 -11.58
C ALA A 281 3.44 -14.68 -12.93
N THR A 282 2.43 -13.87 -13.31
CA THR A 282 1.61 -14.12 -14.51
C THR A 282 1.81 -13.09 -15.62
N GLY A 283 2.78 -12.14 -15.45
CA GLY A 283 3.00 -11.07 -16.42
C GLY A 283 1.81 -10.11 -16.58
N GLY A 284 1.05 -9.92 -15.48
CA GLY A 284 -0.14 -9.06 -15.48
C GLY A 284 -1.41 -9.72 -16.00
N GLN A 285 -1.41 -11.03 -16.25
CA GLN A 285 -2.64 -11.77 -16.51
C GLN A 285 -3.32 -12.15 -15.19
N VAL A 286 -4.63 -11.98 -15.13
CA VAL A 286 -5.42 -12.42 -13.97
C VAL A 286 -5.71 -13.90 -14.13
N VAL A 287 -5.03 -14.70 -13.33
CA VAL A 287 -5.08 -16.17 -13.37
C VAL A 287 -5.53 -16.66 -11.99
N ALA A 288 -6.36 -17.69 -11.97
CA ALA A 288 -6.75 -18.33 -10.71
C ALA A 288 -5.52 -18.94 -10.02
N ALA A 289 -5.46 -18.82 -8.68
CA ALA A 289 -4.26 -19.21 -7.91
C ALA A 289 -3.90 -20.70 -8.06
N ASP A 290 -4.89 -21.57 -8.24
CA ASP A 290 -4.73 -23.02 -8.44
C ASP A 290 -4.18 -23.39 -9.84
N GLN A 291 -4.24 -22.47 -10.80
CA GLN A 291 -3.76 -22.70 -12.18
C GLN A 291 -2.26 -22.42 -12.34
N VAL A 292 -1.65 -21.62 -11.48
CA VAL A 292 -0.21 -21.27 -11.56
C VAL A 292 0.68 -22.48 -11.20
N GLY A 293 0.18 -23.46 -10.46
CA GLY A 293 0.90 -24.72 -10.14
C GLY A 293 0.79 -25.83 -11.18
N ASN A 294 -0.10 -25.72 -12.18
CA ASN A 294 -0.46 -26.81 -13.08
C ASN A 294 0.11 -26.70 -14.52
N THR A 295 0.96 -25.73 -14.81
CA THR A 295 1.60 -25.57 -16.13
C THR A 295 2.79 -26.51 -16.36
N GLY A 296 2.95 -27.55 -15.55
CA GLY A 296 4.01 -28.55 -15.62
C GLY A 296 3.74 -29.75 -16.53
N ASN A 297 2.67 -29.80 -17.36
CA ASN A 297 2.52 -30.89 -18.32
C ASN A 297 1.54 -30.56 -19.47
N SER A 298 1.96 -29.78 -20.46
CA SER A 298 1.40 -29.85 -21.82
C SER A 298 2.52 -29.69 -22.82
N ASN A 299 2.74 -30.73 -23.61
CA ASN A 299 3.68 -30.80 -24.72
C ASN A 299 3.46 -29.66 -25.72
N GLY A 300 4.50 -28.87 -26.00
CA GLY A 300 4.57 -28.05 -27.18
C GLY A 300 5.03 -26.61 -26.91
N GLU A 301 6.33 -26.38 -27.19
CA GLU A 301 7.00 -25.08 -27.27
C GLU A 301 7.18 -24.32 -25.93
N SER A 302 8.19 -24.75 -25.18
CA SER A 302 8.74 -24.03 -24.03
C SER A 302 9.58 -22.83 -24.49
N GLY A 303 8.97 -21.68 -24.68
CA GLY A 303 9.68 -20.39 -24.63
C GLY A 303 10.07 -20.14 -23.17
N ASN A 304 11.23 -20.50 -22.85
CA ASN A 304 12.21 -20.18 -21.81
C ASN A 304 11.80 -19.21 -20.67
N TRP A 305 10.73 -19.52 -19.91
CA TRP A 305 10.39 -18.75 -18.72
C TRP A 305 11.41 -18.90 -17.57
N GLN A 306 12.13 -20.05 -17.52
CA GLN A 306 13.24 -20.26 -16.58
C GLN A 306 14.44 -19.38 -16.89
N ASP A 307 14.73 -19.11 -18.16
CA ASP A 307 15.77 -18.15 -18.54
C ASP A 307 15.35 -16.72 -18.24
N ASN A 308 14.08 -16.37 -18.38
CA ASN A 308 13.55 -15.08 -17.95
C ASN A 308 13.63 -14.94 -16.40
N LEU A 309 13.26 -15.96 -15.62
CA LEU A 309 13.42 -15.95 -14.17
C LEU A 309 14.90 -15.89 -13.75
N ASN A 310 15.79 -16.55 -14.45
CA ASN A 310 17.22 -16.49 -14.20
C ASN A 310 17.78 -15.12 -14.58
N GLN A 311 17.33 -14.53 -15.68
CA GLN A 311 17.71 -13.17 -16.09
C GLN A 311 17.21 -12.11 -15.11
N TYR A 312 15.97 -12.20 -14.63
CA TYR A 312 15.44 -11.32 -13.59
C TYR A 312 16.09 -11.58 -12.22
N GLY A 313 16.40 -12.82 -11.89
CA GLY A 313 17.13 -13.18 -10.69
C GLY A 313 18.57 -12.63 -10.69
N GLU A 314 19.26 -12.64 -11.82
CA GLU A 314 20.59 -12.03 -11.97
C GLU A 314 20.52 -10.50 -11.97
N GLN A 315 19.53 -9.87 -12.62
CA GLN A 315 19.32 -8.43 -12.54
C GLN A 315 18.98 -7.97 -11.11
N ALA A 316 18.18 -8.74 -10.37
CA ALA A 316 17.89 -8.45 -8.96
C ALA A 316 19.12 -8.62 -8.07
N LYS A 317 19.98 -9.62 -8.33
CA LYS A 317 21.28 -9.79 -7.63
C LYS A 317 22.24 -8.67 -7.96
N GLU A 318 22.28 -8.23 -9.21
CA GLU A 318 23.12 -7.11 -9.64
C GLU A 318 22.62 -5.78 -9.05
N GLY A 319 21.29 -5.56 -9.00
CA GLY A 319 20.67 -4.44 -8.30
C GLY A 319 20.97 -4.43 -6.80
N LEU A 320 20.89 -5.57 -6.13
CA LEU A 320 21.25 -5.74 -4.71
C LEU A 320 22.74 -5.54 -4.46
N LYS A 321 23.60 -5.98 -5.38
CA LYS A 321 25.05 -5.76 -5.32
C LYS A 321 25.37 -4.28 -5.49
N ASN A 322 24.79 -3.62 -6.49
CA ASN A 322 24.98 -2.19 -6.74
C ASN A 322 24.46 -1.34 -5.56
N PHE A 323 23.31 -1.73 -4.96
CA PHE A 323 22.81 -1.11 -3.73
C PHE A 323 23.75 -1.36 -2.54
N GLY A 324 24.29 -2.57 -2.39
CA GLY A 324 25.28 -2.90 -1.36
C GLY A 324 26.59 -2.13 -1.51
N ASP A 325 27.05 -1.91 -2.74
CA ASP A 325 28.24 -1.14 -3.05
C ASP A 325 28.02 0.35 -2.83
N MET A 326 26.86 0.90 -3.21
CA MET A 326 26.45 2.28 -2.92
C MET A 326 26.33 2.57 -1.41
N VAL A 327 25.79 1.60 -0.63
CA VAL A 327 25.73 1.70 0.83
C VAL A 327 27.14 1.65 1.44
N LYS A 328 28.05 0.81 0.92
CA LYS A 328 29.45 0.77 1.37
C LYS A 328 30.17 2.09 1.09
N GLU A 329 30.02 2.67 -0.09
CA GLU A 329 30.60 3.97 -0.44
C GLU A 329 30.02 5.09 0.43
N GLY A 330 28.69 5.09 0.67
CA GLY A 330 28.04 6.03 1.57
C GLY A 330 28.54 5.93 3.02
N VAL A 331 28.73 4.72 3.54
CA VAL A 331 29.26 4.48 4.90
C VAL A 331 30.73 4.85 4.99
N GLN A 332 31.54 4.63 3.94
CA GLN A 332 32.95 5.09 3.89
C GLN A 332 33.04 6.62 3.85
N GLY A 333 32.19 7.28 3.05
CA GLY A 333 32.14 8.76 3.00
C GLY A 333 31.74 9.39 4.35
N ILE A 334 30.79 8.78 5.06
CA ILE A 334 30.40 9.22 6.42
C ILE A 334 31.55 8.98 7.40
N GLY A 335 32.28 7.87 7.29
CA GLY A 335 33.42 7.56 8.13
C GLY A 335 34.60 8.55 7.93
N GLU A 336 34.85 9.01 6.71
CA GLU A 336 35.85 10.01 6.42
C GLU A 336 35.44 11.42 6.85
N ALA A 337 34.20 11.82 6.58
CA ALA A 337 33.65 13.09 7.05
C ALA A 337 33.65 13.19 8.59
N ALA A 338 33.35 12.10 9.29
CA ALA A 338 33.44 12.04 10.76
C ALA A 338 34.85 12.15 11.26
N LYS A 339 35.84 11.55 10.59
CA LYS A 339 37.28 11.71 10.91
C LYS A 339 37.79 13.14 10.68
N ASP A 340 37.35 13.79 9.61
CA ASP A 340 37.71 15.18 9.31
C ASP A 340 37.05 16.17 10.28
N LEU A 341 35.82 15.93 10.70
CA LEU A 341 35.18 16.70 11.77
C LEU A 341 35.89 16.51 13.11
N TRP A 342 36.37 15.31 13.40
CA TRP A 342 37.08 15.01 14.65
C TRP A 342 38.44 15.66 14.69
N ARG A 343 39.20 15.67 13.54
CA ARG A 343 40.47 16.40 13.41
C ARG A 343 40.29 17.91 13.58
N LYS A 344 39.25 18.51 12.94
CA LYS A 344 38.94 19.93 13.13
C LYS A 344 38.54 20.28 14.58
N TYR A 345 38.00 19.33 15.33
CA TYR A 345 37.65 19.55 16.74
C TYR A 345 38.86 19.41 17.67
N GLN A 346 39.92 18.72 17.25
CA GLN A 346 41.17 18.57 18.01
C GLN A 346 42.21 19.66 17.69
N GLY A 347 41.95 20.57 16.75
CA GLY A 347 42.82 21.74 16.51
C GLY A 347 44.08 21.42 15.71
N GLU A 348 44.09 20.34 14.89
CA GLU A 348 45.08 20.05 13.87
C GLU A 348 44.62 20.48 12.46
#